data_8f1edeb9b7b3de13516eafa8421a501c
#
_entry.id   8f1edeb9b7b3de13516eafa8421a501c
#
_cell.length_a   1.000
_cell.length_b   1.000
_cell.length_c   1.000
_cell.angle_alpha   90.00
_cell.angle_beta   90.00
_cell.angle_gamma   90.00
#
_symmetry.space_group_name_H-M   'P 1'
#
loop_
_entity.id
_entity.type
_entity.pdbx_description
1 polymer ?
#
loop_
_entity_poly.entity_id
_entity_poly.type
_entity_poly.pdbx_seq_one_letter_code
_entity_poly.pdbx_strand_id
1 'polypeptide(L)'
;VDMDDLDYRTRTQSGCVPPSLVARLLALGHEREVETQAGRGEWFCALEWARLLGDRQEHARALEVLAPYVATGWWPAVRARAELLERWGRADEAIALCRPHARTGGRPALDFFARLLARHGRAAEAFTLVRPGIADWLLAEVLVDVAEAAGLDEEAAALLEARIAAAVPACDDPDCDRIRLEPSNAFLLLAAVRERQGRIEEAIDLLRRRDITSVNDRDALADLLARHDRIGELRAYAASEHHGHAARRLAELLEERGDVEGAITAYRAFAEEPDGLWHVAVPLSELLVRHRRVDEAIEVVRTLADRPGGAEDYVVDTLCTLYADHGRASDGLAHLDALKARRGGEEDWDFFRIRLSLMAGCGLLDEGIEQARTHSGGGAWYAARSLSDLLAAAGRTEEALAVLERLPEQNISLRAGLLIDLGRVEEAVRLLQQHVRVAPADASWTGLHSDEPPF
;
A
#
# COMPACT_ATOMS: atom_id res chain seq x y z
N VAL A 1 23.51 -20.05 5.43
CA VAL A 1 22.62 -18.98 4.97
C VAL A 1 23.51 -17.81 4.61
N ASP A 2 23.45 -17.35 3.36
CA ASP A 2 24.20 -16.20 2.87
C ASP A 2 23.32 -14.94 2.96
N MET A 3 23.88 -13.86 3.46
CA MET A 3 23.15 -12.62 3.68
C MET A 3 22.76 -11.96 2.35
N ASP A 4 23.63 -11.97 1.35
CA ASP A 4 23.35 -11.37 0.03
C ASP A 4 22.25 -12.14 -0.73
N ASP A 5 22.21 -13.48 -0.59
CA ASP A 5 21.15 -14.31 -1.14
C ASP A 5 19.80 -14.06 -0.43
N LEU A 6 19.81 -13.90 0.88
CA LEU A 6 18.60 -13.53 1.63
C LEU A 6 18.05 -12.17 1.20
N ASP A 7 18.91 -11.18 1.08
CA ASP A 7 18.52 -9.84 0.62
C ASP A 7 17.94 -9.88 -0.80
N TYR A 8 18.59 -10.60 -1.71
CA TYR A 8 18.10 -10.76 -3.06
C TYR A 8 16.73 -11.41 -3.09
N ARG A 9 16.54 -12.56 -2.43
CA ARG A 9 15.27 -13.29 -2.40
C ARG A 9 14.16 -12.47 -1.72
N THR A 10 14.49 -11.75 -0.67
CA THR A 10 13.51 -10.91 0.04
C THR A 10 13.01 -9.76 -0.83
N ARG A 11 13.91 -9.09 -1.56
CA ARG A 11 13.54 -7.97 -2.45
C ARG A 11 12.80 -8.42 -3.71
N THR A 12 13.23 -9.52 -4.30
CA THR A 12 12.73 -9.97 -5.62
C THR A 12 11.62 -11.01 -5.51
N GLN A 13 11.47 -11.63 -4.33
CA GLN A 13 10.63 -12.81 -4.09
C GLN A 13 10.89 -13.94 -5.11
N SER A 14 12.14 -14.05 -5.57
CA SER A 14 12.57 -15.00 -6.59
C SER A 14 13.29 -16.20 -5.95
N GLY A 15 12.99 -17.41 -6.41
CA GLY A 15 13.58 -18.63 -5.87
C GLY A 15 13.20 -18.96 -4.43
N CYS A 16 12.08 -18.43 -3.96
CA CYS A 16 11.57 -18.65 -2.60
C CYS A 16 10.04 -18.78 -2.60
N VAL A 17 9.45 -19.17 -1.46
CA VAL A 17 8.01 -19.14 -1.26
C VAL A 17 7.60 -17.75 -0.77
N PRO A 18 6.86 -16.95 -1.57
CA PRO A 18 6.47 -15.58 -1.20
C PRO A 18 5.59 -15.54 0.06
N PRO A 19 5.59 -14.43 0.83
CA PRO A 19 4.81 -14.30 2.07
C PRO A 19 3.32 -14.61 1.91
N SER A 20 2.70 -14.15 0.83
CA SER A 20 1.28 -14.41 0.53
C SER A 20 0.97 -15.89 0.36
N LEU A 21 1.88 -16.65 -0.25
CA LEU A 21 1.71 -18.10 -0.42
C LEU A 21 2.04 -18.88 0.86
N VAL A 22 2.96 -18.41 1.70
CA VAL A 22 3.17 -18.98 3.04
C VAL A 22 1.90 -18.81 3.87
N ALA A 23 1.31 -17.61 3.89
CA ALA A 23 0.04 -17.36 4.58
C ALA A 23 -1.08 -18.27 4.06
N ARG A 24 -1.17 -18.47 2.74
CA ARG A 24 -2.14 -19.38 2.11
C ARG A 24 -1.93 -20.84 2.53
N LEU A 25 -0.69 -21.31 2.56
CA LEU A 25 -0.34 -22.65 3.06
C LEU A 25 -0.83 -22.86 4.50
N LEU A 26 -0.59 -21.89 5.37
CA LEU A 26 -1.03 -21.94 6.76
C LEU A 26 -2.56 -21.91 6.88
N ALA A 27 -3.23 -21.06 6.11
CA ALA A 27 -4.68 -20.94 6.10
C ALA A 27 -5.37 -22.25 5.66
N LEU A 28 -4.75 -23.02 4.75
CA LEU A 28 -5.22 -24.30 4.28
C LEU A 28 -4.74 -25.51 5.10
N GLY A 29 -4.03 -25.27 6.21
CA GLY A 29 -3.58 -26.30 7.15
C GLY A 29 -2.30 -27.05 6.75
N HIS A 30 -1.53 -26.54 5.80
CA HIS A 30 -0.27 -27.14 5.33
C HIS A 30 0.94 -26.75 6.22
N GLU A 31 0.76 -26.70 7.53
CA GLU A 31 1.79 -26.30 8.51
C GLU A 31 3.07 -27.11 8.40
N ARG A 32 2.94 -28.43 8.16
CA ARG A 32 4.11 -29.32 8.03
C ARG A 32 5.01 -28.93 6.86
N GLU A 33 4.44 -28.46 5.77
CA GLU A 33 5.23 -27.98 4.64
C GLU A 33 5.96 -26.71 4.99
N VAL A 34 5.28 -25.76 5.65
CA VAL A 34 5.91 -24.51 6.10
C VAL A 34 7.07 -24.80 7.07
N GLU A 35 6.89 -25.71 8.05
CA GLU A 35 7.95 -26.17 8.96
C GLU A 35 9.13 -26.79 8.18
N THR A 36 8.82 -27.66 7.19
CA THR A 36 9.83 -28.31 6.35
C THR A 36 10.66 -27.31 5.58
N GLN A 37 10.00 -26.32 4.95
CA GLN A 37 10.68 -25.29 4.18
C GLN A 37 11.46 -24.31 5.07
N ALA A 38 10.94 -23.98 6.25
CA ALA A 38 11.67 -23.24 7.27
C ALA A 38 12.98 -23.93 7.67
N GLY A 39 12.94 -25.26 7.87
CA GLY A 39 14.13 -26.09 8.14
C GLY A 39 15.11 -26.18 6.97
N ARG A 40 14.66 -25.93 5.74
CA ARG A 40 15.49 -25.90 4.52
C ARG A 40 16.11 -24.53 4.22
N GLY A 41 15.83 -23.52 5.04
CA GLY A 41 16.39 -22.18 4.88
C GLY A 41 15.53 -21.20 4.11
N GLU A 42 14.24 -21.50 3.93
CA GLU A 42 13.27 -20.55 3.35
C GLU A 42 12.87 -19.50 4.39
N TRP A 43 13.32 -18.27 4.17
CA TRP A 43 13.14 -17.19 5.14
C TRP A 43 11.67 -16.89 5.47
N PHE A 44 10.82 -16.72 4.47
CA PHE A 44 9.42 -16.37 4.72
C PHE A 44 8.67 -17.49 5.44
N CYS A 45 9.00 -18.75 5.14
CA CYS A 45 8.48 -19.90 5.89
C CYS A 45 9.00 -19.90 7.33
N ALA A 46 10.29 -19.62 7.55
CA ALA A 46 10.88 -19.56 8.87
C ALA A 46 10.26 -18.43 9.71
N LEU A 47 10.03 -17.26 9.12
CA LEU A 47 9.41 -16.13 9.78
C LEU A 47 7.98 -16.44 10.23
N GLU A 48 7.13 -16.92 9.33
CA GLU A 48 5.73 -17.23 9.65
C GLU A 48 5.61 -18.44 10.59
N TRP A 49 6.49 -19.43 10.44
CA TRP A 49 6.54 -20.56 11.38
C TRP A 49 6.95 -20.11 12.78
N ALA A 50 7.93 -19.24 12.91
CA ALA A 50 8.32 -18.67 14.20
C ALA A 50 7.20 -17.84 14.85
N ARG A 51 6.44 -17.07 14.05
CA ARG A 51 5.26 -16.33 14.52
C ARG A 51 4.19 -17.29 15.06
N LEU A 52 3.86 -18.33 14.30
CA LEU A 52 2.87 -19.34 14.69
C LEU A 52 3.28 -20.09 15.97
N LEU A 53 4.55 -20.48 16.10
CA LEU A 53 5.08 -21.09 17.31
C LEU A 53 4.97 -20.14 18.52
N GLY A 54 5.25 -18.85 18.30
CA GLY A 54 5.09 -17.81 19.32
C GLY A 54 3.65 -17.66 19.79
N ASP A 55 2.69 -17.67 18.89
CA ASP A 55 1.25 -17.61 19.20
C ASP A 55 0.80 -18.86 19.99
N ARG A 56 1.46 -20.01 19.78
CA ARG A 56 1.28 -21.24 20.52
C ARG A 56 2.05 -21.31 21.86
N GLN A 57 2.71 -20.20 22.25
CA GLN A 57 3.56 -20.13 23.45
C GLN A 57 4.82 -21.02 23.40
N GLU A 58 5.21 -21.49 22.24
CA GLU A 58 6.43 -22.28 22.02
C GLU A 58 7.65 -21.37 21.76
N HIS A 59 7.85 -20.40 22.65
CA HIS A 59 8.82 -19.29 22.45
C HIS A 59 10.25 -19.76 22.18
N ALA A 60 10.71 -20.83 22.86
CA ALA A 60 12.05 -21.35 22.63
C ALA A 60 12.25 -21.86 21.21
N ARG A 61 11.29 -22.65 20.71
CA ARG A 61 11.32 -23.19 19.34
C ARG A 61 11.24 -22.06 18.30
N ALA A 62 10.39 -21.05 18.54
CA ALA A 62 10.29 -19.88 17.65
C ALA A 62 11.65 -19.17 17.51
N LEU A 63 12.37 -18.98 18.61
CA LEU A 63 13.70 -18.37 18.60
C LEU A 63 14.77 -19.27 17.94
N GLU A 64 14.66 -20.59 18.09
CA GLU A 64 15.54 -21.57 17.43
C GLU A 64 15.40 -21.53 15.91
N VAL A 65 14.16 -21.40 15.39
CA VAL A 65 13.89 -21.28 13.95
C VAL A 65 14.56 -20.04 13.36
N LEU A 66 14.55 -18.91 14.07
CA LEU A 66 15.17 -17.65 13.60
C LEU A 66 16.68 -17.59 13.85
N ALA A 67 17.23 -18.43 14.74
CA ALA A 67 18.62 -18.33 15.16
C ALA A 67 19.66 -18.37 14.03
N PRO A 68 19.55 -19.24 12.99
CA PRO A 68 20.50 -19.28 11.89
C PRO A 68 20.56 -17.97 11.08
N TYR A 69 19.43 -17.29 10.93
CA TYR A 69 19.33 -16.03 10.21
C TYR A 69 19.85 -14.85 11.04
N VAL A 70 19.49 -14.81 12.32
CA VAL A 70 19.98 -13.80 13.25
C VAL A 70 21.49 -13.86 13.42
N ALA A 71 22.08 -15.08 13.39
CA ALA A 71 23.52 -15.29 13.50
C ALA A 71 24.32 -14.67 12.33
N THR A 72 23.71 -14.45 11.19
CA THR A 72 24.35 -13.73 10.05
C THR A 72 24.45 -12.22 10.30
N GLY A 73 23.74 -11.67 11.27
CA GLY A 73 23.60 -10.23 11.46
C GLY A 73 22.64 -9.54 10.49
N TRP A 74 21.93 -10.29 9.68
CA TRP A 74 20.96 -9.75 8.72
C TRP A 74 19.81 -9.05 9.43
N TRP A 75 19.64 -7.76 9.13
CA TRP A 75 18.73 -6.88 9.86
C TRP A 75 17.27 -7.38 9.89
N PRO A 76 16.64 -7.83 8.80
CA PRO A 76 15.26 -8.32 8.86
C PRO A 76 15.06 -9.48 9.84
N ALA A 77 16.02 -10.38 10.00
CA ALA A 77 15.94 -11.47 10.97
C ALA A 77 16.11 -10.98 12.41
N VAL A 78 17.01 -10.03 12.64
CA VAL A 78 17.21 -9.38 13.95
C VAL A 78 15.94 -8.66 14.37
N ARG A 79 15.35 -7.87 13.46
CA ARG A 79 14.07 -7.17 13.65
C ARG A 79 12.95 -8.14 13.99
N ALA A 80 12.76 -9.19 13.19
CA ALA A 80 11.71 -10.20 13.42
C ALA A 80 11.83 -10.85 14.80
N ARG A 81 13.04 -11.21 15.23
CA ARG A 81 13.28 -11.74 16.56
C ARG A 81 12.98 -10.72 17.66
N ALA A 82 13.36 -9.46 17.45
CA ALA A 82 13.08 -8.38 18.39
C ALA A 82 11.59 -8.13 18.56
N GLU A 83 10.83 -8.13 17.47
CA GLU A 83 9.36 -8.00 17.47
C GLU A 83 8.69 -9.13 18.26
N LEU A 84 9.15 -10.36 18.09
CA LEU A 84 8.65 -11.51 18.89
C LEU A 84 8.98 -11.37 20.38
N LEU A 85 10.21 -10.98 20.71
CA LEU A 85 10.60 -10.73 22.09
C LEU A 85 9.78 -9.62 22.74
N GLU A 86 9.56 -8.52 22.01
CA GLU A 86 8.71 -7.40 22.46
C GLU A 86 7.26 -7.87 22.72
N ARG A 87 6.66 -8.60 21.78
CA ARG A 87 5.30 -9.17 21.91
C ARG A 87 5.14 -10.07 23.14
N TRP A 88 6.21 -10.77 23.53
CA TRP A 88 6.20 -11.64 24.72
C TRP A 88 6.59 -10.92 26.02
N GLY A 89 6.67 -9.58 26.00
CA GLY A 89 7.04 -8.79 27.19
C GLY A 89 8.53 -8.82 27.55
N ARG A 90 9.40 -9.32 26.64
CA ARG A 90 10.86 -9.43 26.82
C ARG A 90 11.57 -8.24 26.19
N ALA A 91 11.08 -7.03 26.45
CA ALA A 91 11.54 -5.79 25.81
C ALA A 91 13.03 -5.51 26.03
N ASP A 92 13.57 -5.78 27.23
CA ASP A 92 15.00 -5.57 27.52
C ASP A 92 15.90 -6.44 26.62
N GLU A 93 15.47 -7.66 26.33
CA GLU A 93 16.21 -8.55 25.42
C GLU A 93 16.11 -8.08 23.98
N ALA A 94 14.93 -7.59 23.54
CA ALA A 94 14.77 -6.97 22.21
C ALA A 94 15.68 -5.74 22.06
N ILE A 95 15.71 -4.87 23.06
CA ILE A 95 16.57 -3.69 23.10
C ILE A 95 18.06 -4.08 23.05
N ALA A 96 18.47 -5.07 23.87
CA ALA A 96 19.85 -5.55 23.86
C ALA A 96 20.27 -6.13 22.52
N LEU A 97 19.36 -6.87 21.85
CA LEU A 97 19.57 -7.46 20.54
C LEU A 97 19.74 -6.39 19.44
N CYS A 98 18.90 -5.35 19.42
CA CYS A 98 18.92 -4.32 18.38
C CYS A 98 20.05 -3.29 18.56
N ARG A 99 20.54 -3.06 19.75
CA ARG A 99 21.52 -1.99 20.09
C ARG A 99 22.79 -2.00 19.21
N PRO A 100 23.45 -3.14 18.93
CA PRO A 100 24.61 -3.15 18.05
C PRO A 100 24.27 -2.70 16.63
N HIS A 101 23.11 -3.14 16.10
CA HIS A 101 22.66 -2.84 14.75
C HIS A 101 22.27 -1.37 14.57
N ALA A 102 21.73 -0.70 15.60
CA ALA A 102 21.45 0.72 15.56
C ALA A 102 22.72 1.59 15.49
N ARG A 103 23.88 1.08 15.90
CA ARG A 103 25.17 1.79 15.84
C ARG A 103 25.89 1.64 14.52
N THR A 104 25.73 0.53 13.86
CA THR A 104 26.45 0.16 12.62
C THR A 104 25.53 -0.04 11.42
N GLY A 105 24.25 -0.23 11.68
CA GLY A 105 23.21 -0.46 10.68
C GLY A 105 22.72 0.82 10.05
N GLY A 106 22.06 0.67 8.92
CA GLY A 106 21.44 1.77 8.21
C GLY A 106 20.25 2.38 8.95
N ARG A 107 19.65 3.37 8.33
CA ARG A 107 18.45 4.08 8.81
C ARG A 107 17.32 3.20 9.34
N PRO A 108 16.94 2.05 8.68
CA PRO A 108 15.85 1.22 9.18
C PRO A 108 16.12 0.60 10.56
N ALA A 109 17.38 0.26 10.86
CA ALA A 109 17.75 -0.28 12.16
C ALA A 109 17.70 0.79 13.26
N LEU A 110 18.11 2.02 12.93
CA LEU A 110 18.08 3.16 13.85
C LEU A 110 16.62 3.59 14.14
N ASP A 111 15.77 3.68 13.10
CA ASP A 111 14.33 3.98 13.23
C ASP A 111 13.66 2.96 14.17
N PHE A 112 13.72 1.68 13.83
CA PHE A 112 13.10 0.63 14.63
C PHE A 112 13.58 0.67 16.10
N PHE A 113 14.89 0.82 16.30
CA PHE A 113 15.48 0.84 17.65
C PHE A 113 15.03 2.07 18.46
N ALA A 114 14.97 3.24 17.84
CA ALA A 114 14.49 4.45 18.50
C ALA A 114 13.01 4.32 18.92
N ARG A 115 12.16 3.83 18.02
CA ARG A 115 10.74 3.57 18.33
C ARG A 115 10.59 2.49 19.42
N LEU A 116 11.39 1.43 19.39
CA LEU A 116 11.41 0.39 20.44
C LEU A 116 11.76 1.00 21.81
N LEU A 117 12.80 1.83 21.89
CA LEU A 117 13.18 2.54 23.12
C LEU A 117 12.05 3.42 23.63
N ALA A 118 11.41 4.19 22.75
CA ALA A 118 10.32 5.10 23.10
C ALA A 118 9.12 4.36 23.68
N ARG A 119 8.68 3.25 23.04
CA ARG A 119 7.58 2.41 23.54
C ARG A 119 7.83 1.82 24.93
N HIS A 120 9.10 1.66 25.31
CA HIS A 120 9.50 1.11 26.59
C HIS A 120 10.07 2.15 27.58
N GLY A 121 9.58 3.39 27.51
CA GLY A 121 9.86 4.44 28.49
C GLY A 121 11.27 5.06 28.39
N ARG A 122 12.00 4.80 27.30
CA ARG A 122 13.37 5.33 27.06
C ARG A 122 13.41 6.36 25.93
N ALA A 123 12.32 7.15 25.80
CA ALA A 123 12.16 8.10 24.71
C ALA A 123 13.25 9.20 24.68
N ALA A 124 13.74 9.65 25.83
CA ALA A 124 14.84 10.63 25.87
C ALA A 124 16.17 10.06 25.33
N GLU A 125 16.44 8.76 25.54
CA GLU A 125 17.58 8.08 24.92
C GLU A 125 17.39 7.98 23.42
N ALA A 126 16.17 7.60 22.96
CA ALA A 126 15.83 7.55 21.54
C ALA A 126 16.03 8.91 20.86
N PHE A 127 15.52 9.97 21.44
CA PHE A 127 15.69 11.34 20.94
C PHE A 127 17.16 11.73 20.77
N THR A 128 17.97 11.46 21.79
CA THR A 128 19.41 11.73 21.73
C THR A 128 20.12 10.96 20.64
N LEU A 129 19.66 9.73 20.39
CA LEU A 129 20.22 8.83 19.38
C LEU A 129 19.91 9.29 17.94
N VAL A 130 18.68 9.74 17.67
CA VAL A 130 18.27 10.13 16.31
C VAL A 130 18.55 11.59 15.96
N ARG A 131 18.74 12.45 16.96
CA ARG A 131 19.00 13.89 16.80
C ARG A 131 20.10 14.23 15.78
N PRO A 132 21.25 13.53 15.72
CA PRO A 132 22.28 13.83 14.71
C PRO A 132 21.82 13.62 13.27
N GLY A 133 20.79 12.79 13.06
CA GLY A 133 20.21 12.46 11.76
C GLY A 133 19.10 13.39 11.28
N ILE A 134 18.84 14.55 11.89
CA ILE A 134 17.73 15.47 11.55
C ILE A 134 17.73 15.96 10.10
N ALA A 135 18.84 15.83 9.38
CA ALA A 135 18.90 16.16 7.96
C ALA A 135 18.29 15.07 7.05
N ASP A 136 18.07 13.89 7.57
CA ASP A 136 17.38 12.79 6.90
C ASP A 136 15.88 12.86 7.24
N TRP A 137 15.01 12.79 6.22
CA TRP A 137 13.58 12.97 6.41
C TRP A 137 12.95 11.88 7.31
N LEU A 138 13.39 10.60 7.14
CA LEU A 138 12.90 9.49 7.96
C LEU A 138 13.31 9.66 9.43
N LEU A 139 14.57 10.01 9.67
CA LEU A 139 15.05 10.20 11.03
C LEU A 139 14.48 11.47 11.69
N ALA A 140 14.14 12.48 10.90
CA ALA A 140 13.41 13.66 11.38
C ALA A 140 11.98 13.31 11.81
N GLU A 141 11.29 12.46 11.06
CA GLU A 141 9.97 11.95 11.43
C GLU A 141 10.04 11.14 12.73
N VAL A 142 10.99 10.21 12.83
CA VAL A 142 11.24 9.45 14.06
C VAL A 142 11.57 10.37 15.24
N LEU A 143 12.37 11.42 15.02
CA LEU A 143 12.70 12.39 16.07
C LEU A 143 11.45 13.09 16.60
N VAL A 144 10.54 13.50 15.72
CA VAL A 144 9.27 14.13 16.10
C VAL A 144 8.39 13.17 16.90
N ASP A 145 8.30 11.89 16.50
CA ASP A 145 7.51 10.89 17.21
C ASP A 145 8.09 10.59 18.61
N VAL A 146 9.40 10.42 18.71
CA VAL A 146 10.03 10.15 20.02
C VAL A 146 10.07 11.40 20.92
N ALA A 147 10.06 12.62 20.35
CA ALA A 147 9.97 13.86 21.09
C ALA A 147 8.66 13.97 21.88
N GLU A 148 7.54 13.55 21.27
CA GLU A 148 6.24 13.50 21.96
C GLU A 148 6.32 12.61 23.20
N ALA A 149 6.80 11.38 23.05
CA ALA A 149 6.93 10.44 24.15
C ALA A 149 7.94 10.88 25.24
N ALA A 150 8.89 11.73 24.88
CA ALA A 150 9.91 12.25 25.79
C ALA A 150 9.54 13.61 26.43
N GLY A 151 8.50 14.28 25.94
CA GLY A 151 8.16 15.65 26.34
C GLY A 151 9.17 16.70 25.84
N LEU A 152 9.81 16.45 24.69
CA LEU A 152 10.86 17.26 24.09
C LEU A 152 10.41 17.99 22.82
N ASP A 153 9.11 18.32 22.72
CA ASP A 153 8.53 18.98 21.55
C ASP A 153 9.16 20.37 21.25
N GLU A 154 9.57 21.12 22.29
CA GLU A 154 10.24 22.44 22.07
C GLU A 154 11.63 22.26 21.45
N GLU A 155 12.40 21.25 21.89
CA GLU A 155 13.70 20.93 21.32
C GLU A 155 13.57 20.43 19.87
N ALA A 156 12.57 19.58 19.59
CA ALA A 156 12.27 19.12 18.23
C ALA A 156 11.90 20.28 17.32
N ALA A 157 11.02 21.18 17.79
CA ALA A 157 10.63 22.37 17.05
C ALA A 157 11.83 23.27 16.73
N ALA A 158 12.68 23.53 17.71
CA ALA A 158 13.89 24.36 17.50
C ALA A 158 14.85 23.74 16.47
N LEU A 159 15.00 22.42 16.47
CA LEU A 159 15.81 21.72 15.46
C LEU A 159 15.22 21.83 14.05
N LEU A 160 13.89 21.68 13.90
CA LEU A 160 13.20 21.82 12.62
C LEU A 160 13.26 23.27 12.12
N GLU A 161 13.06 24.27 12.99
CA GLU A 161 13.20 25.69 12.65
C GLU A 161 14.62 26.04 12.16
N ALA A 162 15.63 25.52 12.85
CA ALA A 162 17.02 25.68 12.43
C ALA A 162 17.27 25.03 11.06
N ARG A 163 16.64 23.86 10.79
CA ARG A 163 16.75 23.17 9.51
C ARG A 163 16.07 23.93 8.38
N ILE A 164 14.88 24.50 8.63
CA ILE A 164 14.15 25.35 7.67
C ILE A 164 14.95 26.62 7.34
N ALA A 165 15.59 27.21 8.32
CA ALA A 165 16.41 28.45 8.16
C ALA A 165 17.75 28.17 7.47
N ALA A 166 18.27 26.94 7.52
CA ALA A 166 19.54 26.61 6.92
C ALA A 166 19.44 26.58 5.41
N ALA A 167 20.33 27.29 4.69
CA ALA A 167 20.50 27.11 3.26
C ALA A 167 20.92 25.66 2.98
N VAL A 168 20.18 24.98 2.15
CA VAL A 168 20.48 23.60 1.76
C VAL A 168 21.61 23.65 0.74
N PRO A 169 22.82 23.13 1.00
CA PRO A 169 23.87 23.05 0.01
C PRO A 169 23.40 22.12 -1.14
N ALA A 170 23.67 22.52 -2.37
CA ALA A 170 23.49 21.61 -3.50
C ALA A 170 24.35 20.36 -3.27
N CYS A 171 23.78 19.19 -3.49
CA CYS A 171 24.49 17.92 -3.42
C CYS A 171 24.45 17.31 -4.81
N ASP A 172 25.62 16.92 -5.35
CA ASP A 172 25.72 16.28 -6.68
C ASP A 172 25.35 14.79 -6.62
N ASP A 173 25.11 14.24 -5.43
CA ASP A 173 24.68 12.85 -5.25
C ASP A 173 23.16 12.74 -5.36
N PRO A 174 22.63 12.06 -6.38
CA PRO A 174 21.18 11.89 -6.58
C PRO A 174 20.49 11.11 -5.44
N ASP A 175 21.22 10.28 -4.70
CA ASP A 175 20.66 9.56 -3.55
C ASP A 175 20.57 10.48 -2.31
N CYS A 176 21.39 11.50 -2.24
CA CYS A 176 21.32 12.52 -1.18
C CYS A 176 19.98 13.27 -1.21
N ASP A 177 19.47 13.60 -2.38
CA ASP A 177 18.20 14.35 -2.52
C ASP A 177 17.00 13.53 -2.10
N ARG A 178 17.03 12.21 -2.32
CA ARG A 178 15.93 11.30 -1.96
C ARG A 178 15.73 11.12 -0.46
N ILE A 179 16.77 11.28 0.32
CA ILE A 179 16.77 11.02 1.77
C ILE A 179 16.81 12.29 2.60
N ARG A 180 16.99 13.45 1.96
CA ARG A 180 17.12 14.73 2.62
C ARG A 180 15.78 15.25 3.14
N LEU A 181 15.78 15.82 4.32
CA LEU A 181 14.64 16.57 4.82
C LEU A 181 14.50 17.89 4.04
N GLU A 182 13.61 17.89 3.07
CA GLU A 182 13.25 19.07 2.30
C GLU A 182 12.47 20.10 3.15
N PRO A 183 12.57 21.41 2.86
CA PRO A 183 11.83 22.42 3.61
C PRO A 183 10.33 22.17 3.68
N SER A 184 9.71 21.69 2.62
CA SER A 184 8.27 21.34 2.57
C SER A 184 7.93 20.27 3.62
N ASN A 185 8.75 19.22 3.76
CA ASN A 185 8.57 18.16 4.74
C ASN A 185 8.91 18.64 6.16
N ALA A 186 9.92 19.54 6.31
CA ALA A 186 10.22 20.15 7.59
C ALA A 186 9.07 21.04 8.10
N PHE A 187 8.38 21.78 7.22
CA PHE A 187 7.16 22.52 7.59
C PHE A 187 6.04 21.57 8.08
N LEU A 188 5.86 20.42 7.43
CA LEU A 188 4.88 19.43 7.84
C LEU A 188 5.16 18.91 9.25
N LEU A 189 6.40 18.50 9.51
CA LEU A 189 6.82 17.98 10.81
C LEU A 189 6.72 19.06 11.91
N LEU A 190 7.13 20.29 11.60
CA LEU A 190 7.02 21.41 12.55
C LEU A 190 5.55 21.74 12.83
N ALA A 191 4.68 21.72 11.83
CA ALA A 191 3.25 21.94 12.02
C ALA A 191 2.63 20.89 12.96
N ALA A 192 3.01 19.61 12.81
CA ALA A 192 2.57 18.54 13.71
C ALA A 192 3.03 18.78 15.17
N VAL A 193 4.27 19.24 15.36
CA VAL A 193 4.76 19.60 16.71
C VAL A 193 3.99 20.79 17.26
N ARG A 194 3.75 21.85 16.47
CA ARG A 194 2.97 23.02 16.91
C ARG A 194 1.53 22.68 17.25
N GLU A 195 0.91 21.79 16.48
CA GLU A 195 -0.45 21.26 16.76
C GLU A 195 -0.49 20.59 18.15
N ARG A 196 0.46 19.68 18.46
CA ARG A 196 0.54 19.02 19.78
C ARG A 196 0.77 20.01 20.93
N GLN A 197 1.48 21.08 20.68
CA GLN A 197 1.68 22.19 21.65
C GLN A 197 0.45 23.08 21.82
N GLY A 198 -0.66 22.84 21.08
CA GLY A 198 -1.84 23.67 21.09
C GLY A 198 -1.69 24.98 20.30
N ARG A 199 -0.60 25.14 19.55
CA ARG A 199 -0.29 26.35 18.76
C ARG A 199 -0.89 26.22 17.35
N ILE A 200 -2.22 26.07 17.27
CA ILE A 200 -2.94 25.69 16.05
C ILE A 200 -2.77 26.71 14.92
N GLU A 201 -2.83 28.02 15.23
CA GLU A 201 -2.67 29.07 14.21
C GLU A 201 -1.28 29.02 13.56
N GLU A 202 -0.25 28.75 14.34
CA GLU A 202 1.10 28.61 13.80
C GLU A 202 1.22 27.35 12.91
N ALA A 203 0.58 26.24 13.30
CA ALA A 203 0.54 25.03 12.48
C ALA A 203 -0.15 25.30 11.14
N ILE A 204 -1.29 26.00 11.14
CA ILE A 204 -2.00 26.42 9.92
C ILE A 204 -1.10 27.31 9.04
N ASP A 205 -0.44 28.30 9.63
CA ASP A 205 0.44 29.22 8.88
C ASP A 205 1.65 28.51 8.26
N LEU A 206 2.21 27.52 8.96
CA LEU A 206 3.30 26.68 8.43
C LEU A 206 2.83 25.87 7.21
N LEU A 207 1.65 25.24 7.29
CA LEU A 207 1.12 24.45 6.19
C LEU A 207 0.71 25.30 4.98
N ARG A 208 0.23 26.53 5.19
CA ARG A 208 -0.07 27.48 4.11
C ARG A 208 1.17 27.95 3.33
N ARG A 209 2.36 27.83 3.93
CA ARG A 209 3.64 28.20 3.28
C ARG A 209 4.22 27.12 2.39
N ARG A 210 3.58 25.93 2.34
CA ARG A 210 4.06 24.83 1.51
C ARG A 210 3.60 25.01 0.07
N ASP A 211 4.51 24.74 -0.88
CA ASP A 211 4.18 24.70 -2.30
C ASP A 211 3.39 23.43 -2.67
N ILE A 212 3.61 22.34 -1.92
CA ILE A 212 2.92 21.06 -2.09
C ILE A 212 2.08 20.82 -0.84
N THR A 213 0.76 20.91 -0.97
CA THR A 213 -0.17 20.73 0.13
C THR A 213 -0.65 19.29 0.27
N SER A 214 -0.68 18.52 -0.82
CA SER A 214 -1.15 17.14 -0.84
C SER A 214 -0.04 16.14 -1.17
N VAL A 215 -0.03 15.01 -0.45
CA VAL A 215 0.82 13.86 -0.71
C VAL A 215 -0.06 12.61 -0.56
N ASN A 216 0.01 11.69 -1.51
CA ASN A 216 -0.80 10.46 -1.49
C ASN A 216 -2.29 10.73 -1.25
N ASP A 217 -2.87 11.63 -2.03
CA ASP A 217 -4.29 12.03 -1.96
C ASP A 217 -4.75 12.62 -0.62
N ARG A 218 -3.83 13.02 0.25
CA ARG A 218 -4.11 13.68 1.54
C ARG A 218 -3.53 15.08 1.57
N ASP A 219 -4.34 16.01 2.05
CA ASP A 219 -3.94 17.40 2.25
C ASP A 219 -3.81 17.68 3.76
N ALA A 220 -2.56 17.93 4.19
CA ALA A 220 -2.25 18.13 5.61
C ALA A 220 -2.95 19.36 6.22
N LEU A 221 -3.16 20.43 5.43
CA LEU A 221 -3.90 21.59 5.88
C LEU A 221 -5.38 21.30 6.04
N ALA A 222 -5.99 20.59 5.07
CA ALA A 222 -7.39 20.18 5.16
C ALA A 222 -7.62 19.26 6.39
N ASP A 223 -6.70 18.31 6.62
CA ASP A 223 -6.75 17.43 7.78
C ASP A 223 -6.63 18.18 9.10
N LEU A 224 -5.72 19.14 9.21
CA LEU A 224 -5.56 19.98 10.41
C LEU A 224 -6.82 20.79 10.67
N LEU A 225 -7.38 21.46 9.66
CA LEU A 225 -8.60 22.24 9.78
C LEU A 225 -9.79 21.37 10.20
N ALA A 226 -9.88 20.16 9.66
CA ALA A 226 -10.94 19.21 10.03
C ALA A 226 -10.81 18.73 11.48
N ARG A 227 -9.62 18.35 11.94
CA ARG A 227 -9.39 17.91 13.33
C ARG A 227 -9.74 18.99 14.37
N HIS A 228 -9.54 20.25 14.00
CA HIS A 228 -9.81 21.39 14.90
C HIS A 228 -11.15 22.09 14.64
N ASP A 229 -12.05 21.45 13.92
CA ASP A 229 -13.40 21.94 13.69
C ASP A 229 -13.51 23.31 12.96
N ARG A 230 -12.48 23.61 12.16
CA ARG A 230 -12.40 24.87 11.40
C ARG A 230 -13.18 24.76 10.08
N ILE A 231 -14.45 24.33 10.13
CA ILE A 231 -15.29 24.05 8.95
C ILE A 231 -15.36 25.24 7.99
N GLY A 232 -15.47 26.45 8.52
CA GLY A 232 -15.55 27.67 7.70
C GLY A 232 -14.29 27.88 6.86
N GLU A 233 -13.13 27.67 7.46
CA GLU A 233 -11.85 27.79 6.77
C GLU A 233 -11.58 26.61 5.82
N LEU A 234 -11.96 25.38 6.23
CA LEU A 234 -11.87 24.21 5.37
C LEU A 234 -12.75 24.38 4.12
N ARG A 235 -13.95 24.95 4.27
CA ARG A 235 -14.83 25.26 3.13
C ARG A 235 -14.23 26.32 2.21
N ALA A 236 -13.64 27.38 2.79
CA ALA A 236 -12.96 28.40 2.00
C ALA A 236 -11.73 27.83 1.27
N TYR A 237 -10.99 26.96 1.93
CA TYR A 237 -9.84 26.29 1.35
C TYR A 237 -10.26 25.34 0.22
N ALA A 238 -11.30 24.52 0.44
CA ALA A 238 -11.85 23.62 -0.60
C ALA A 238 -12.30 24.36 -1.86
N ALA A 239 -12.76 25.60 -1.71
CA ALA A 239 -13.15 26.45 -2.87
C ALA A 239 -11.96 27.05 -3.62
N SER A 240 -10.75 27.00 -3.10
CA SER A 240 -9.55 27.57 -3.72
C SER A 240 -8.52 26.50 -4.13
N GLU A 241 -8.66 25.27 -3.69
CA GLU A 241 -7.80 24.13 -3.99
C GLU A 241 -8.29 23.46 -5.29
N HIS A 242 -7.37 23.00 -6.16
CA HIS A 242 -7.71 22.53 -7.50
C HIS A 242 -7.72 21.01 -7.67
N HIS A 243 -7.30 20.25 -6.67
CA HIS A 243 -7.18 18.78 -6.74
C HIS A 243 -8.31 18.03 -6.04
N GLY A 244 -9.22 18.73 -5.36
CA GLY A 244 -10.38 18.15 -4.69
C GLY A 244 -10.08 17.49 -3.34
N HIS A 245 -8.82 17.51 -2.84
CA HIS A 245 -8.47 16.88 -1.57
C HIS A 245 -9.13 17.58 -0.37
N ALA A 246 -9.18 18.91 -0.39
CA ALA A 246 -9.83 19.68 0.64
C ALA A 246 -11.37 19.53 0.57
N ALA A 247 -11.96 19.45 -0.63
CA ALA A 247 -13.38 19.16 -0.80
C ALA A 247 -13.74 17.76 -0.29
N ARG A 248 -12.88 16.77 -0.57
CA ARG A 248 -13.02 15.41 -0.04
C ARG A 248 -12.99 15.40 1.49
N ARG A 249 -11.99 16.04 2.10
CA ARG A 249 -11.88 16.07 3.56
C ARG A 249 -13.05 16.81 4.23
N LEU A 250 -13.55 17.88 3.60
CA LEU A 250 -14.76 18.57 4.04
C LEU A 250 -16.00 17.65 4.00
N ALA A 251 -16.16 16.91 2.90
CA ALA A 251 -17.27 15.99 2.74
C ALA A 251 -17.21 14.85 3.77
N GLU A 252 -16.03 14.25 3.99
CA GLU A 252 -15.82 13.24 5.04
C GLU A 252 -16.19 13.77 6.42
N LEU A 253 -15.74 14.98 6.79
CA LEU A 253 -16.08 15.60 8.07
C LEU A 253 -17.57 15.85 8.24
N LEU A 254 -18.26 16.30 7.17
CA LEU A 254 -19.71 16.53 7.21
C LEU A 254 -20.47 15.20 7.33
N GLU A 255 -20.04 14.15 6.62
CA GLU A 255 -20.59 12.79 6.74
C GLU A 255 -20.42 12.24 8.17
N GLU A 256 -19.21 12.35 8.75
CA GLU A 256 -18.91 11.95 10.13
C GLU A 256 -19.87 12.61 11.16
N ARG A 257 -20.37 13.79 10.85
CA ARG A 257 -21.33 14.55 11.65
C ARG A 257 -22.80 14.26 11.34
N GLY A 258 -23.05 13.40 10.38
CA GLY A 258 -24.40 13.07 9.92
C GLY A 258 -25.00 14.09 8.95
N ASP A 259 -24.23 15.10 8.51
CA ASP A 259 -24.68 16.05 7.47
C ASP A 259 -24.35 15.52 6.07
N VAL A 260 -25.07 14.46 5.69
CA VAL A 260 -24.88 13.78 4.40
C VAL A 260 -25.16 14.70 3.22
N GLU A 261 -26.21 15.54 3.30
CA GLU A 261 -26.54 16.48 2.22
C GLU A 261 -25.48 17.58 2.09
N GLY A 262 -24.91 18.02 3.20
CA GLY A 262 -23.78 18.93 3.22
C GLY A 262 -22.53 18.32 2.55
N ALA A 263 -22.25 17.05 2.82
CA ALA A 263 -21.16 16.30 2.21
C ALA A 263 -21.33 16.17 0.69
N ILE A 264 -22.52 15.78 0.23
CA ILE A 264 -22.86 15.70 -1.20
C ILE A 264 -22.73 17.08 -1.87
N THR A 265 -23.19 18.13 -1.19
CA THR A 265 -23.12 19.50 -1.70
C THR A 265 -21.66 19.96 -1.86
N ALA A 266 -20.78 19.60 -0.91
CA ALA A 266 -19.36 19.93 -0.99
C ALA A 266 -18.70 19.32 -2.23
N TYR A 267 -18.95 18.03 -2.51
CA TYR A 267 -18.45 17.38 -3.73
C TYR A 267 -19.06 17.96 -5.01
N ARG A 268 -20.36 18.24 -5.02
CA ARG A 268 -21.03 18.81 -6.21
C ARG A 268 -20.52 20.20 -6.54
N ALA A 269 -20.31 21.05 -5.54
CA ALA A 269 -19.73 22.37 -5.75
C ALA A 269 -18.35 22.30 -6.40
N PHE A 270 -17.50 21.37 -5.97
CA PHE A 270 -16.21 21.15 -6.59
C PHE A 270 -16.31 20.55 -8.00
N ALA A 271 -17.27 19.67 -8.26
CA ALA A 271 -17.50 19.07 -9.57
C ALA A 271 -17.92 20.08 -10.66
N GLU A 272 -18.38 21.28 -10.29
CA GLU A 272 -18.68 22.38 -11.22
C GLU A 272 -17.44 23.12 -11.70
N GLU A 273 -16.30 22.98 -11.02
CA GLU A 273 -15.03 23.55 -11.46
C GLU A 273 -14.50 22.85 -12.73
N PRO A 274 -13.67 23.51 -13.54
CA PRO A 274 -12.99 22.87 -14.66
C PRO A 274 -12.24 21.62 -14.17
N ASP A 275 -12.50 20.49 -14.80
CA ASP A 275 -11.95 19.17 -14.44
C ASP A 275 -12.30 18.66 -13.02
N GLY A 276 -13.07 19.42 -12.23
CA GLY A 276 -13.44 19.07 -10.86
C GLY A 276 -14.13 17.70 -10.74
N LEU A 277 -14.97 17.33 -11.71
CA LEU A 277 -15.66 16.04 -11.71
C LEU A 277 -14.67 14.85 -11.76
N TRP A 278 -13.52 14.98 -12.42
CA TRP A 278 -12.48 13.97 -12.46
C TRP A 278 -11.95 13.58 -11.07
N HIS A 279 -11.83 14.57 -10.21
CA HIS A 279 -11.26 14.38 -8.86
C HIS A 279 -12.29 13.84 -7.85
N VAL A 280 -13.58 14.12 -8.07
CA VAL A 280 -14.59 13.84 -7.03
C VAL A 280 -15.68 12.85 -7.45
N ALA A 281 -15.76 12.42 -8.72
CA ALA A 281 -16.81 11.51 -9.16
C ALA A 281 -16.82 10.17 -8.41
N VAL A 282 -15.64 9.57 -8.25
CA VAL A 282 -15.50 8.30 -7.53
C VAL A 282 -15.84 8.47 -6.04
N PRO A 283 -15.20 9.36 -5.28
CA PRO A 283 -15.52 9.53 -3.86
C PRO A 283 -16.97 9.98 -3.62
N LEU A 284 -17.56 10.81 -4.51
CA LEU A 284 -18.98 11.17 -4.44
C LEU A 284 -19.87 9.93 -4.69
N SER A 285 -19.54 9.10 -5.67
CA SER A 285 -20.31 7.88 -5.94
C SER A 285 -20.26 6.91 -4.75
N GLU A 286 -19.11 6.74 -4.11
CA GLU A 286 -18.96 5.93 -2.90
C GLU A 286 -19.80 6.47 -1.73
N LEU A 287 -19.79 7.79 -1.51
CA LEU A 287 -20.65 8.44 -0.51
C LEU A 287 -22.14 8.15 -0.79
N LEU A 288 -22.57 8.32 -2.04
CA LEU A 288 -23.95 8.07 -2.45
C LEU A 288 -24.35 6.59 -2.25
N VAL A 289 -23.47 5.65 -2.57
CA VAL A 289 -23.70 4.20 -2.35
C VAL A 289 -23.84 3.88 -0.87
N ARG A 290 -22.94 4.40 -0.01
CA ARG A 290 -23.02 4.22 1.45
C ARG A 290 -24.38 4.68 2.00
N HIS A 291 -24.96 5.73 1.39
CA HIS A 291 -26.26 6.27 1.77
C HIS A 291 -27.43 5.78 0.90
N ARG A 292 -27.26 4.63 0.20
CA ARG A 292 -28.29 3.93 -0.61
C ARG A 292 -28.86 4.75 -1.77
N ARG A 293 -28.12 5.73 -2.27
CA ARG A 293 -28.47 6.56 -3.43
C ARG A 293 -27.77 6.05 -4.70
N VAL A 294 -27.96 4.76 -4.99
CA VAL A 294 -27.22 4.04 -6.03
C VAL A 294 -27.43 4.63 -7.43
N ASP A 295 -28.67 4.99 -7.78
CA ASP A 295 -28.97 5.57 -9.09
C ASP A 295 -28.23 6.89 -9.31
N GLU A 296 -28.10 7.71 -8.27
CA GLU A 296 -27.33 8.95 -8.34
C GLU A 296 -25.82 8.69 -8.44
N ALA A 297 -25.32 7.67 -7.73
CA ALA A 297 -23.93 7.25 -7.85
C ALA A 297 -23.57 6.84 -9.28
N ILE A 298 -24.42 6.00 -9.88
CA ILE A 298 -24.27 5.57 -11.28
C ILE A 298 -24.32 6.78 -12.22
N GLU A 299 -25.23 7.71 -12.00
CA GLU A 299 -25.37 8.91 -12.85
C GLU A 299 -24.13 9.80 -12.82
N VAL A 300 -23.52 9.99 -11.64
CA VAL A 300 -22.31 10.78 -11.46
C VAL A 300 -21.15 10.17 -12.25
N VAL A 301 -20.89 8.86 -12.09
CA VAL A 301 -19.79 8.20 -12.80
C VAL A 301 -20.06 8.10 -14.29
N ARG A 302 -21.31 7.84 -14.69
CA ARG A 302 -21.72 7.84 -16.10
C ARG A 302 -21.50 9.20 -16.75
N THR A 303 -21.84 10.27 -16.06
CA THR A 303 -21.61 11.64 -16.54
C THR A 303 -20.13 11.90 -16.82
N LEU A 304 -19.23 11.38 -15.97
CA LEU A 304 -17.80 11.44 -16.19
C LEU A 304 -17.39 10.58 -17.39
N ALA A 305 -17.83 9.31 -17.46
CA ALA A 305 -17.50 8.39 -18.55
C ALA A 305 -17.94 8.87 -19.94
N ASP A 306 -19.03 9.63 -20.01
CA ASP A 306 -19.57 10.17 -21.27
C ASP A 306 -18.92 11.50 -21.72
N ARG A 307 -18.07 12.13 -20.88
CA ARG A 307 -17.29 13.32 -21.27
C ARG A 307 -16.22 12.98 -22.32
N PRO A 308 -15.83 13.94 -23.17
CA PRO A 308 -14.64 13.75 -24.02
C PRO A 308 -13.41 13.41 -23.15
N GLY A 309 -12.75 12.30 -23.44
CA GLY A 309 -11.66 11.78 -22.63
C GLY A 309 -12.09 11.05 -21.36
N GLY A 310 -13.37 11.03 -21.02
CA GLY A 310 -13.89 10.40 -19.79
C GLY A 310 -13.98 8.88 -19.81
N ALA A 311 -13.86 8.26 -20.97
CA ALA A 311 -13.89 6.82 -21.12
C ALA A 311 -12.51 6.18 -20.89
N GLU A 312 -11.87 6.52 -19.78
CA GLU A 312 -10.68 5.82 -19.30
C GLU A 312 -11.07 4.52 -18.61
N ASP A 313 -10.18 3.53 -18.64
CA ASP A 313 -10.44 2.17 -18.16
C ASP A 313 -10.91 2.15 -16.71
N TYR A 314 -10.28 2.92 -15.80
CA TYR A 314 -10.66 2.96 -14.39
C TYR A 314 -12.05 3.57 -14.15
N VAL A 315 -12.47 4.58 -14.94
CA VAL A 315 -13.81 5.18 -14.83
C VAL A 315 -14.87 4.20 -15.31
N VAL A 316 -14.61 3.54 -16.44
CA VAL A 316 -15.51 2.52 -16.98
C VAL A 316 -15.59 1.31 -16.07
N ASP A 317 -14.45 0.88 -15.48
CA ASP A 317 -14.41 -0.21 -14.49
C ASP A 317 -15.24 0.15 -13.25
N THR A 318 -15.08 1.36 -12.72
CA THR A 318 -15.89 1.85 -11.58
C THR A 318 -17.39 1.84 -11.92
N LEU A 319 -17.78 2.36 -13.08
CA LEU A 319 -19.17 2.38 -13.52
C LEU A 319 -19.74 0.96 -13.66
N CYS A 320 -18.99 0.07 -14.29
CA CYS A 320 -19.40 -1.32 -14.51
C CYS A 320 -19.47 -2.11 -13.21
N THR A 321 -18.56 -1.86 -12.26
CA THR A 321 -18.60 -2.43 -10.91
C THR A 321 -19.85 -1.96 -10.17
N LEU A 322 -20.19 -0.66 -10.21
CA LEU A 322 -21.44 -0.15 -9.64
C LEU A 322 -22.67 -0.85 -10.22
N TYR A 323 -22.72 -1.06 -11.52
CA TYR A 323 -23.81 -1.83 -12.14
C TYR A 323 -23.85 -3.27 -11.64
N ALA A 324 -22.70 -3.96 -11.59
CA ALA A 324 -22.63 -5.38 -11.18
C ALA A 324 -23.06 -5.57 -9.72
N ASP A 325 -22.52 -4.78 -8.81
CA ASP A 325 -22.76 -4.87 -7.35
C ASP A 325 -24.24 -4.61 -6.99
N HIS A 326 -24.95 -3.90 -7.87
CA HIS A 326 -26.37 -3.58 -7.67
C HIS A 326 -27.32 -4.39 -8.61
N GLY A 327 -26.86 -5.52 -9.13
CA GLY A 327 -27.67 -6.45 -9.93
C GLY A 327 -28.05 -5.93 -11.33
N ARG A 328 -27.31 -4.93 -11.84
CA ARG A 328 -27.53 -4.28 -13.13
C ARG A 328 -26.41 -4.58 -14.13
N ALA A 329 -25.77 -5.75 -14.03
CA ALA A 329 -24.66 -6.15 -14.91
C ALA A 329 -25.02 -6.05 -16.41
N SER A 330 -26.30 -6.27 -16.78
CA SER A 330 -26.78 -6.06 -18.15
C SER A 330 -26.70 -4.61 -18.64
N ASP A 331 -26.90 -3.64 -17.74
CA ASP A 331 -26.76 -2.21 -18.08
C ASP A 331 -25.29 -1.85 -18.32
N GLY A 332 -24.39 -2.47 -17.54
CA GLY A 332 -22.94 -2.36 -17.73
C GLY A 332 -22.51 -2.94 -19.09
N LEU A 333 -23.03 -4.10 -19.48
CA LEU A 333 -22.77 -4.67 -20.82
C LEU A 333 -23.27 -3.76 -21.93
N ALA A 334 -24.47 -3.18 -21.80
CA ALA A 334 -25.02 -2.24 -22.78
C ALA A 334 -24.16 -0.97 -22.88
N HIS A 335 -23.61 -0.48 -21.76
CA HIS A 335 -22.67 0.66 -21.76
C HIS A 335 -21.38 0.34 -22.53
N LEU A 336 -20.78 -0.85 -22.29
CA LEU A 336 -19.59 -1.29 -23.02
C LEU A 336 -19.87 -1.51 -24.52
N ASP A 337 -21.06 -2.00 -24.91
CA ASP A 337 -21.46 -2.13 -26.31
C ASP A 337 -21.55 -0.76 -26.99
N ALA A 338 -22.13 0.23 -26.31
CA ALA A 338 -22.18 1.60 -26.82
C ALA A 338 -20.78 2.22 -26.94
N LEU A 339 -19.89 1.97 -25.97
CA LEU A 339 -18.50 2.43 -26.00
C LEU A 339 -17.74 1.80 -27.17
N LYS A 340 -17.86 0.49 -27.35
CA LYS A 340 -17.26 -0.26 -28.47
C LYS A 340 -17.75 0.28 -29.81
N ALA A 341 -19.05 0.54 -29.95
CA ALA A 341 -19.60 1.13 -31.18
C ALA A 341 -19.02 2.52 -31.48
N ARG A 342 -18.86 3.37 -30.46
CA ARG A 342 -18.22 4.70 -30.60
C ARG A 342 -16.75 4.61 -31.03
N ARG A 343 -16.05 3.51 -30.67
CA ARG A 343 -14.65 3.23 -31.04
C ARG A 343 -14.50 2.47 -32.36
N GLY A 344 -15.52 2.43 -33.21
CA GLY A 344 -15.46 1.77 -34.51
C GLY A 344 -15.53 0.24 -34.46
N GLY A 345 -15.99 -0.32 -33.36
CA GLY A 345 -16.10 -1.77 -33.16
C GLY A 345 -14.87 -2.42 -32.54
N GLU A 346 -13.83 -1.65 -32.25
CA GLU A 346 -12.64 -2.12 -31.55
C GLU A 346 -12.87 -2.10 -30.03
N GLU A 347 -12.35 -3.12 -29.36
CA GLU A 347 -12.34 -3.25 -27.90
C GLU A 347 -10.98 -3.79 -27.50
N ASP A 348 -10.20 -3.03 -26.75
CA ASP A 348 -8.94 -3.50 -26.20
C ASP A 348 -9.16 -4.47 -25.04
N TRP A 349 -8.07 -5.10 -24.54
CA TRP A 349 -8.19 -6.08 -23.47
C TRP A 349 -8.69 -5.48 -22.16
N ASP A 350 -8.37 -4.22 -21.85
CA ASP A 350 -8.73 -3.60 -20.58
C ASP A 350 -10.26 -3.44 -20.46
N PHE A 351 -10.93 -3.03 -21.54
CA PHE A 351 -12.40 -3.02 -21.58
C PHE A 351 -13.02 -4.42 -21.69
N PHE A 352 -12.38 -5.30 -22.45
CA PHE A 352 -12.86 -6.67 -22.57
C PHE A 352 -12.78 -7.42 -21.23
N ARG A 353 -11.77 -7.18 -20.41
CA ARG A 353 -11.66 -7.73 -19.05
C ARG A 353 -12.85 -7.28 -18.17
N ILE A 354 -13.26 -6.03 -18.26
CA ILE A 354 -14.45 -5.51 -17.56
C ILE A 354 -15.70 -6.22 -18.06
N ARG A 355 -15.84 -6.39 -19.37
CA ARG A 355 -16.93 -7.15 -19.99
C ARG A 355 -17.00 -8.58 -19.47
N LEU A 356 -15.88 -9.28 -19.38
CA LEU A 356 -15.82 -10.65 -18.86
C LEU A 356 -16.39 -10.76 -17.45
N SER A 357 -16.07 -9.82 -16.55
CA SER A 357 -16.60 -9.78 -15.19
C SER A 357 -18.12 -9.58 -15.18
N LEU A 358 -18.65 -8.70 -16.02
CA LEU A 358 -20.09 -8.48 -16.16
C LEU A 358 -20.80 -9.70 -16.77
N MET A 359 -20.20 -10.34 -17.77
CA MET A 359 -20.75 -11.58 -18.38
C MET A 359 -20.84 -12.71 -17.34
N ALA A 360 -19.82 -12.85 -16.50
CA ALA A 360 -19.86 -13.80 -15.39
C ALA A 360 -21.02 -13.50 -14.43
N GLY A 361 -21.23 -12.24 -14.07
CA GLY A 361 -22.35 -11.76 -13.25
C GLY A 361 -23.73 -12.02 -13.90
N CYS A 362 -23.80 -12.06 -15.23
CA CYS A 362 -25.01 -12.41 -15.99
C CYS A 362 -25.18 -13.92 -16.24
N GLY A 363 -24.29 -14.78 -15.74
CA GLY A 363 -24.31 -16.22 -16.00
C GLY A 363 -23.80 -16.62 -17.38
N LEU A 364 -23.12 -15.73 -18.09
CA LEU A 364 -22.58 -15.91 -19.45
C LEU A 364 -21.07 -16.20 -19.43
N LEU A 365 -20.57 -16.83 -18.35
CA LEU A 365 -19.14 -17.07 -18.16
C LEU A 365 -18.52 -17.90 -19.30
N ASP A 366 -19.18 -19.00 -19.71
CA ASP A 366 -18.66 -19.88 -20.76
C ASP A 366 -18.58 -19.15 -22.12
N GLU A 367 -19.56 -18.31 -22.42
CA GLU A 367 -19.54 -17.47 -23.63
C GLU A 367 -18.40 -16.45 -23.56
N GLY A 368 -18.19 -15.84 -22.40
CA GLY A 368 -17.08 -14.92 -22.16
C GLY A 368 -15.71 -15.59 -22.37
N ILE A 369 -15.53 -16.82 -21.89
CA ILE A 369 -14.31 -17.61 -22.08
C ILE A 369 -14.05 -17.86 -23.58
N GLU A 370 -15.07 -18.24 -24.35
CA GLU A 370 -14.92 -18.44 -25.80
C GLU A 370 -14.57 -17.14 -26.54
N GLN A 371 -15.19 -16.03 -26.15
CA GLN A 371 -14.84 -14.71 -26.68
C GLN A 371 -13.39 -14.32 -26.32
N ALA A 372 -12.94 -14.59 -25.09
CA ALA A 372 -11.57 -14.34 -24.66
C ALA A 372 -10.52 -15.09 -25.49
N ARG A 373 -10.83 -16.33 -25.88
CA ARG A 373 -9.94 -17.17 -26.73
C ARG A 373 -9.72 -16.60 -28.12
N THR A 374 -10.71 -15.87 -28.64
CA THR A 374 -10.69 -15.30 -29.98
C THR A 374 -10.29 -13.83 -30.00
N HIS A 375 -10.20 -13.20 -28.84
CA HIS A 375 -9.81 -11.79 -28.70
C HIS A 375 -8.37 -11.58 -29.13
N SER A 376 -8.09 -10.47 -29.82
CA SER A 376 -6.75 -10.13 -30.32
C SER A 376 -5.68 -10.05 -29.20
N GLY A 377 -6.06 -9.59 -28.03
CA GLY A 377 -5.21 -9.56 -26.83
C GLY A 377 -5.19 -10.85 -26.00
N GLY A 378 -6.01 -11.87 -26.36
CA GLY A 378 -6.24 -13.07 -25.55
C GLY A 378 -5.01 -13.98 -25.37
N GLY A 379 -3.98 -13.84 -26.20
CA GLY A 379 -2.72 -14.59 -26.10
C GLY A 379 -1.69 -13.96 -25.14
N ALA A 380 -1.95 -12.80 -24.59
CA ALA A 380 -1.02 -12.10 -23.70
C ALA A 380 -1.04 -12.68 -22.27
N TRP A 381 0.06 -12.48 -21.52
CA TRP A 381 0.20 -12.98 -20.15
C TRP A 381 -0.83 -12.36 -19.18
N TYR A 382 -1.16 -11.09 -19.37
CA TYR A 382 -2.18 -10.40 -18.57
C TYR A 382 -3.59 -10.92 -18.86
N ALA A 383 -3.87 -11.35 -20.11
CA ALA A 383 -5.12 -11.95 -20.50
C ALA A 383 -5.28 -13.35 -19.87
N ALA A 384 -4.23 -14.15 -19.88
CA ALA A 384 -4.20 -15.45 -19.20
C ALA A 384 -4.44 -15.28 -17.69
N ARG A 385 -3.87 -14.25 -17.07
CA ARG A 385 -4.10 -13.93 -15.67
C ARG A 385 -5.56 -13.59 -15.39
N SER A 386 -6.14 -12.63 -16.12
CA SER A 386 -7.54 -12.20 -15.93
C SER A 386 -8.51 -13.36 -16.10
N LEU A 387 -8.29 -14.21 -17.11
CA LEU A 387 -9.13 -15.37 -17.35
C LEU A 387 -8.97 -16.44 -16.24
N SER A 388 -7.76 -16.65 -15.76
CA SER A 388 -7.48 -17.55 -14.65
C SER A 388 -8.15 -17.09 -13.35
N ASP A 389 -8.05 -15.80 -13.01
CA ASP A 389 -8.70 -15.23 -11.84
C ASP A 389 -10.22 -15.41 -11.89
N LEU A 390 -10.84 -15.18 -13.05
CA LEU A 390 -12.27 -15.37 -13.27
C LEU A 390 -12.70 -16.82 -13.13
N LEU A 391 -11.94 -17.76 -13.72
CA LEU A 391 -12.20 -19.20 -13.60
C LEU A 391 -12.04 -19.68 -12.16
N ALA A 392 -11.02 -19.22 -11.45
CA ALA A 392 -10.80 -19.55 -10.03
C ALA A 392 -11.96 -19.04 -9.16
N ALA A 393 -12.44 -17.81 -9.38
CA ALA A 393 -13.59 -17.23 -8.69
C ALA A 393 -14.88 -18.03 -8.95
N ALA A 394 -15.00 -18.62 -10.14
CA ALA A 394 -16.11 -19.51 -10.49
C ALA A 394 -15.94 -20.97 -9.95
N GLY A 395 -14.90 -21.26 -9.17
CA GLY A 395 -14.60 -22.58 -8.63
C GLY A 395 -13.99 -23.57 -9.66
N ARG A 396 -13.59 -23.08 -10.84
CA ARG A 396 -13.00 -23.89 -11.94
C ARG A 396 -11.47 -23.87 -11.88
N THR A 397 -10.91 -24.21 -10.71
CA THR A 397 -9.47 -24.03 -10.38
C THR A 397 -8.54 -24.81 -11.32
N GLU A 398 -8.89 -26.04 -11.74
CA GLU A 398 -8.09 -26.82 -12.69
C GLU A 398 -8.02 -26.15 -14.08
N GLU A 399 -9.12 -25.55 -14.52
CA GLU A 399 -9.13 -24.82 -15.80
C GLU A 399 -8.37 -23.51 -15.69
N ALA A 400 -8.46 -22.82 -14.56
CA ALA A 400 -7.66 -21.64 -14.26
C ALA A 400 -6.17 -21.95 -14.35
N LEU A 401 -5.72 -23.05 -13.75
CA LEU A 401 -4.35 -23.53 -13.84
C LEU A 401 -3.95 -23.84 -15.28
N ALA A 402 -4.78 -24.56 -16.01
CA ALA A 402 -4.50 -24.95 -17.41
C ALA A 402 -4.33 -23.73 -18.35
N VAL A 403 -5.03 -22.62 -18.08
CA VAL A 403 -4.84 -21.36 -18.83
C VAL A 403 -3.44 -20.80 -18.61
N LEU A 404 -2.94 -20.78 -17.37
CA LEU A 404 -1.62 -20.24 -17.04
C LEU A 404 -0.47 -21.14 -17.49
N GLU A 405 -0.69 -22.45 -17.59
CA GLU A 405 0.33 -23.42 -18.04
C GLU A 405 0.72 -23.25 -19.50
N ARG A 406 -0.11 -22.55 -20.29
CA ARG A 406 0.23 -22.18 -21.67
C ARG A 406 1.35 -21.15 -21.77
N LEU A 407 1.60 -20.41 -20.69
CA LEU A 407 2.64 -19.38 -20.57
C LEU A 407 3.52 -19.70 -19.34
N PRO A 408 4.33 -20.77 -19.39
CA PRO A 408 4.97 -21.34 -18.21
C PRO A 408 5.96 -20.41 -17.51
N GLU A 409 6.56 -19.45 -18.24
CA GLU A 409 7.51 -18.48 -17.69
C GLU A 409 6.83 -17.27 -17.01
N GLN A 410 5.50 -17.19 -17.13
CA GLN A 410 4.72 -16.05 -16.62
C GLN A 410 3.81 -16.51 -15.46
N ASN A 411 3.39 -15.55 -14.63
CA ASN A 411 2.39 -15.80 -13.58
C ASN A 411 2.75 -16.93 -12.59
N ILE A 412 4.04 -17.13 -12.29
CA ILE A 412 4.54 -18.23 -11.47
C ILE A 412 3.87 -18.28 -10.09
N SER A 413 3.78 -17.13 -9.39
CA SER A 413 3.17 -17.06 -8.06
C SER A 413 1.66 -17.39 -8.11
N LEU A 414 0.96 -16.97 -9.16
CA LEU A 414 -0.46 -17.29 -9.33
C LEU A 414 -0.67 -18.78 -9.60
N ARG A 415 0.16 -19.38 -10.48
CA ARG A 415 0.13 -20.84 -10.72
C ARG A 415 0.40 -21.63 -9.44
N ALA A 416 1.42 -21.22 -8.68
CA ALA A 416 1.72 -21.84 -7.39
C ALA A 416 0.54 -21.72 -6.40
N GLY A 417 -0.13 -20.58 -6.37
CA GLY A 417 -1.34 -20.39 -5.56
C GLY A 417 -2.46 -21.37 -5.93
N LEU A 418 -2.74 -21.53 -7.22
CA LEU A 418 -3.74 -22.49 -7.70
C LEU A 418 -3.36 -23.96 -7.40
N LEU A 419 -2.07 -24.30 -7.52
CA LEU A 419 -1.57 -25.62 -7.14
C LEU A 419 -1.77 -25.90 -5.64
N ILE A 420 -1.56 -24.90 -4.79
CA ILE A 420 -1.81 -25.00 -3.34
C ILE A 420 -3.30 -25.24 -3.08
N ASP A 421 -4.20 -24.52 -3.77
CA ASP A 421 -5.66 -24.70 -3.65
C ASP A 421 -6.12 -26.09 -4.06
N LEU A 422 -5.44 -26.68 -5.05
CA LEU A 422 -5.69 -28.05 -5.52
C LEU A 422 -5.02 -29.11 -4.63
N GLY A 423 -4.33 -28.73 -3.53
CA GLY A 423 -3.61 -29.63 -2.66
C GLY A 423 -2.28 -30.15 -3.24
N ARG A 424 -1.82 -29.61 -4.39
CA ARG A 424 -0.56 -29.99 -5.07
C ARG A 424 0.62 -29.20 -4.53
N VAL A 425 0.79 -29.21 -3.20
CA VAL A 425 1.71 -28.31 -2.46
C VAL A 425 3.18 -28.50 -2.84
N GLU A 426 3.64 -29.77 -2.94
CA GLU A 426 5.05 -30.05 -3.31
C GLU A 426 5.40 -29.52 -4.70
N GLU A 427 4.43 -29.56 -5.62
CA GLU A 427 4.62 -29.05 -6.97
C GLU A 427 4.69 -27.54 -7.00
N ALA A 428 3.83 -26.87 -6.21
CA ALA A 428 3.83 -25.43 -6.05
C ALA A 428 5.18 -24.92 -5.49
N VAL A 429 5.66 -25.54 -4.43
CA VAL A 429 6.94 -25.18 -3.80
C VAL A 429 8.11 -25.41 -4.78
N ARG A 430 8.12 -26.53 -5.49
CA ARG A 430 9.16 -26.82 -6.49
C ARG A 430 9.17 -25.79 -7.62
N LEU A 431 8.00 -25.41 -8.11
CA LEU A 431 7.84 -24.38 -9.14
C LEU A 431 8.43 -23.05 -8.70
N LEU A 432 8.14 -22.60 -7.48
CA LEU A 432 8.63 -21.35 -6.92
C LEU A 432 10.16 -21.35 -6.73
N GLN A 433 10.72 -22.45 -6.20
CA GLN A 433 12.15 -22.57 -5.91
C GLN A 433 13.01 -22.72 -7.16
N GLN A 434 12.48 -23.30 -8.24
CA GLN A 434 13.19 -23.43 -9.51
C GLN A 434 13.21 -22.13 -10.32
N HIS A 435 12.25 -21.23 -10.06
CA HIS A 435 12.17 -19.98 -10.80
C HIS A 435 13.05 -18.89 -10.18
N VAL A 436 14.29 -18.83 -10.65
CA VAL A 436 15.21 -17.73 -10.33
C VAL A 436 15.09 -16.67 -11.44
N ARG A 437 14.52 -15.51 -11.14
CA ARG A 437 14.57 -14.37 -12.06
C ARG A 437 16.03 -13.93 -12.20
N VAL A 438 16.59 -14.11 -13.37
CA VAL A 438 17.88 -13.50 -13.70
C VAL A 438 17.62 -12.01 -13.85
N ALA A 439 18.12 -11.21 -12.92
CA ALA A 439 18.08 -9.76 -13.07
C ALA A 439 18.85 -9.40 -14.34
N PRO A 440 18.33 -8.51 -15.22
CA PRO A 440 19.14 -8.01 -16.33
C PRO A 440 20.41 -7.36 -15.77
N ALA A 441 21.56 -7.68 -16.34
CA ALA A 441 22.87 -7.29 -15.85
C ALA A 441 23.12 -5.77 -15.74
N ASP A 442 22.22 -4.95 -16.27
CA ASP A 442 22.30 -3.48 -16.33
C ASP A 442 21.28 -2.73 -15.47
N ALA A 443 20.51 -3.42 -14.64
CA ALA A 443 19.61 -2.74 -13.72
C ALA A 443 20.38 -2.32 -12.45
N SER A 444 21.14 -1.24 -12.53
CA SER A 444 21.57 -0.46 -11.36
C SER A 444 20.33 0.25 -10.72
N TRP A 445 19.43 -0.56 -10.22
CA TRP A 445 18.37 -0.09 -9.34
C TRP A 445 18.97 0.09 -7.94
N THR A 446 19.51 1.26 -7.67
CA THR A 446 19.67 1.76 -6.30
C THR A 446 18.27 2.08 -5.79
N GLY A 447 17.47 1.05 -5.59
CA GLY A 447 16.12 1.18 -5.06
C GLY A 447 16.15 1.37 -3.57
N LEU A 448 15.53 2.45 -3.12
CA LEU A 448 15.11 2.67 -1.75
C LEU A 448 14.47 1.40 -1.19
N HIS A 449 14.96 0.99 -0.01
CA HIS A 449 14.23 0.06 0.83
C HIS A 449 12.93 0.73 1.28
N SER A 450 11.86 0.59 0.54
CA SER A 450 10.53 0.77 1.10
C SER A 450 10.16 -0.54 1.77
N ASP A 451 10.09 -0.54 3.09
CA ASP A 451 9.55 -1.64 3.90
C ASP A 451 8.01 -1.74 3.78
N GLU A 452 7.41 -0.96 2.90
CA GLU A 452 5.98 -1.07 2.58
C GLU A 452 5.80 -2.01 1.39
N PRO A 453 4.94 -3.02 1.53
CA PRO A 453 4.56 -3.85 0.39
C PRO A 453 3.89 -2.94 -0.66
N PRO A 454 4.19 -3.10 -1.94
CA PRO A 454 3.41 -2.45 -2.98
C PRO A 454 1.99 -3.00 -2.92
N PHE A 455 1.04 -2.16 -2.49
CA PHE A 455 -0.43 -2.26 -2.47
C PHE A 455 -1.06 -3.67 -2.40
#